data_a1f44faa80f2d8ba41653a16d7f02ab7
#
_entry.id   a1f44faa80f2d8ba41653a16d7f02ab7
#
_cell.length_a   1.000
_cell.length_b   1.000
_cell.length_c   1.000
_cell.angle_alpha   90.00
_cell.angle_beta   90.00
_cell.angle_gamma   90.00
#
_symmetry.space_group_name_H-M   'P 1'
#
loop_
_entity.id
_entity.type
_entity.pdbx_description
1 polymer ?
#
loop_
_entity_poly.entity_id
_entity_poly.type
_entity_poly.pdbx_seq_one_letter_code
_entity_poly.pdbx_strand_id
1 'polypeptide(L)'
;MRVPYDICYFIVNTINTFADNVNYHPYYYEHILDKPTTPTIMYVLCKTTSAAVLWKSEFNGGSKQEFYVQYWSISQSSSMLSPSIPDSGSASVLQYTVNNLVPETIYIFPVIARNNVGDSLSESMTCTTDKRMYVLI
;
A
#
# COMPACT_ATOMS: atom_id res chain seq x y z
N MET A 1 11.96 2.82 -2.13
CA MET A 1 12.99 3.84 -2.43
C MET A 1 14.32 3.13 -2.69
N ARG A 2 14.93 3.40 -3.81
CA ARG A 2 16.34 3.02 -3.96
C ARG A 2 17.15 3.90 -3.03
N VAL A 3 17.94 3.34 -2.16
CA VAL A 3 19.07 4.11 -1.63
C VAL A 3 19.95 4.41 -2.84
N PRO A 4 20.23 5.67 -3.15
CA PRO A 4 21.05 5.98 -4.32
C PRO A 4 22.36 5.21 -4.23
N TYR A 5 22.74 4.56 -5.33
CA TYR A 5 24.04 3.91 -5.42
C TYR A 5 25.17 4.83 -5.00
N ASP A 6 24.96 6.12 -5.22
CA ASP A 6 25.88 7.19 -4.88
C ASP A 6 26.23 7.26 -3.38
N ILE A 7 25.27 6.97 -2.49
CA ILE A 7 25.53 7.00 -1.04
C ILE A 7 26.39 5.81 -0.62
N CYS A 8 26.07 4.64 -1.11
CA CYS A 8 26.87 3.44 -0.81
C CYS A 8 28.27 3.53 -1.41
N TYR A 9 28.36 4.05 -2.63
CA TYR A 9 29.63 4.29 -3.32
C TYR A 9 30.50 5.33 -2.60
N PHE A 10 29.88 6.40 -2.12
CA PHE A 10 30.58 7.46 -1.38
C PHE A 10 31.17 6.94 -0.06
N ILE A 11 30.43 6.15 0.70
CA ILE A 11 30.89 5.56 1.96
C ILE A 11 32.09 4.63 1.70
N VAL A 12 32.00 3.81 0.66
CA VAL A 12 33.09 2.90 0.27
C VAL A 12 34.35 3.68 -0.13
N ASN A 13 34.22 4.73 -0.91
CA ASN A 13 35.36 5.56 -1.31
C ASN A 13 36.00 6.30 -0.14
N THR A 14 35.21 6.77 0.81
CA THR A 14 35.74 7.47 1.99
C THR A 14 36.55 6.55 2.87
N ILE A 15 36.14 5.29 3.00
CA ILE A 15 36.89 4.27 3.74
C ILE A 15 38.20 3.91 3.03
N ASN A 16 38.19 3.90 1.70
CA ASN A 16 39.35 3.51 0.89
C ASN A 16 40.52 4.51 0.98
N THR A 17 40.23 5.79 1.25
CA THR A 17 41.30 6.82 1.40
C THR A 17 42.14 6.70 2.65
N PHE A 18 41.72 5.91 3.64
CA PHE A 18 42.46 5.68 4.89
C PHE A 18 43.26 4.38 4.94
N ALA A 19 43.12 3.53 3.92
CA ALA A 19 43.75 2.19 3.94
C ALA A 19 44.84 2.08 2.86
N ASP A 20 45.98 2.70 3.11
CA ASP A 20 47.12 2.71 2.17
C ASP A 20 47.75 1.36 1.88
N ASN A 21 47.36 0.29 2.59
CA ASN A 21 48.00 -1.03 2.45
C ASN A 21 47.07 -2.23 2.63
N VAL A 22 45.78 -2.07 2.52
CA VAL A 22 44.83 -3.17 2.60
C VAL A 22 44.28 -3.47 1.23
N ASN A 23 44.32 -4.74 0.80
CA ASN A 23 43.59 -5.20 -0.37
C ASN A 23 42.11 -4.95 -0.16
N TYR A 24 41.68 -3.78 -0.59
CA TYR A 24 40.31 -3.34 -0.44
C TYR A 24 39.46 -3.88 -1.58
N HIS A 25 38.51 -4.75 -1.24
CA HIS A 25 37.47 -5.19 -2.16
C HIS A 25 36.23 -4.35 -1.93
N PRO A 26 35.83 -3.49 -2.86
CA PRO A 26 34.61 -2.73 -2.72
C PRO A 26 33.43 -3.68 -2.65
N TYR A 27 32.69 -3.64 -1.55
CA TYR A 27 31.43 -4.34 -1.46
C TYR A 27 30.36 -3.52 -2.18
N TYR A 28 29.87 -4.06 -3.27
CA TYR A 28 28.73 -3.49 -3.96
C TYR A 28 27.48 -4.02 -3.29
N TYR A 29 26.73 -3.14 -2.65
CA TYR A 29 25.40 -3.46 -2.21
C TYR A 29 24.44 -3.24 -3.38
N GLU A 30 24.02 -4.32 -4.01
CA GLU A 30 22.90 -4.24 -4.92
C GLU A 30 21.61 -4.11 -4.10
N HIS A 31 20.94 -2.98 -4.25
CA HIS A 31 19.58 -2.84 -3.74
C HIS A 31 18.65 -3.64 -4.65
N ILE A 32 18.28 -4.82 -4.19
CA ILE A 32 17.27 -5.63 -4.87
C ILE A 32 15.92 -4.94 -4.67
N LEU A 33 15.28 -4.57 -5.78
CA LEU A 33 13.91 -4.10 -5.76
C LEU A 33 12.98 -5.29 -5.59
N ASP A 34 11.99 -5.09 -4.74
CA ASP A 34 10.97 -6.09 -4.48
C ASP A 34 9.59 -5.44 -4.58
N LYS A 35 8.57 -6.26 -4.55
CA LYS A 35 7.19 -5.79 -4.38
C LYS A 35 7.07 -5.00 -3.09
N PRO A 36 6.09 -4.10 -2.98
CA PRO A 36 5.82 -3.45 -1.70
C PRO A 36 5.53 -4.46 -0.61
N THR A 37 5.85 -4.08 0.62
CA THR A 37 5.36 -4.81 1.79
C THR A 37 3.83 -4.68 1.82
N THR A 38 3.17 -5.76 2.19
CA THR A 38 1.72 -5.82 2.30
C THR A 38 1.20 -4.68 3.18
N PRO A 39 0.29 -3.83 2.70
CA PRO A 39 -0.31 -2.79 3.52
C PRO A 39 -1.13 -3.37 4.66
N THR A 40 -1.17 -2.65 5.77
CA THR A 40 -1.95 -3.05 6.95
C THR A 40 -3.26 -2.29 6.97
N ILE A 41 -4.39 -2.99 6.76
CA ILE A 41 -5.70 -2.37 6.94
C ILE A 41 -5.96 -2.17 8.44
N MET A 42 -6.27 -0.94 8.82
CA MET A 42 -6.56 -0.58 10.20
C MET A 42 -8.03 -0.84 10.53
N TYR A 43 -8.92 -0.34 9.70
CA TYR A 43 -10.35 -0.63 9.79
C TYR A 43 -11.12 -0.19 8.54
N VAL A 44 -12.32 -0.69 8.42
CA VAL A 44 -13.29 -0.30 7.41
C VAL A 44 -14.58 0.12 8.12
N LEU A 45 -15.08 1.30 7.78
CA LEU A 45 -16.32 1.84 8.33
C LEU A 45 -17.36 1.98 7.23
N CYS A 46 -18.39 1.16 7.30
CA CYS A 46 -19.54 1.24 6.41
C CYS A 46 -20.57 2.27 6.90
N LYS A 47 -21.16 2.98 5.95
CA LYS A 47 -22.40 3.74 6.10
C LYS A 47 -23.46 3.11 5.18
N THR A 48 -24.55 3.82 4.88
CA THR A 48 -25.64 3.29 4.06
C THR A 48 -25.20 2.97 2.63
N THR A 49 -24.45 3.88 1.99
CA THR A 49 -24.04 3.76 0.58
C THR A 49 -22.54 4.02 0.37
N SER A 50 -21.77 4.03 1.44
CA SER A 50 -20.33 4.27 1.37
C SER A 50 -19.56 3.46 2.42
N ALA A 51 -18.27 3.34 2.18
CA ALA A 51 -17.35 2.74 3.15
C ALA A 51 -16.03 3.51 3.15
N ALA A 52 -15.56 3.85 4.33
CA ALA A 52 -14.22 4.42 4.51
C ALA A 52 -13.24 3.30 4.84
N VAL A 53 -12.20 3.17 4.04
CA VAL A 53 -11.13 2.19 4.23
C VAL A 53 -9.90 2.93 4.68
N LEU A 54 -9.34 2.55 5.83
CA LEU A 54 -8.10 3.12 6.36
C LEU A 54 -7.03 2.05 6.41
N TRP A 55 -5.84 2.40 5.93
CA TRP A 55 -4.68 1.51 5.98
C TRP A 55 -3.42 2.28 6.30
N LYS A 56 -2.44 1.54 6.74
CA LYS A 56 -1.10 2.04 6.99
C LYS A 56 -0.21 1.66 5.82
N SER A 57 0.51 2.65 5.29
CA SER A 57 1.56 2.43 4.31
C SER A 57 2.74 1.73 4.97
N GLU A 58 3.24 0.67 4.35
CA GLU A 58 4.42 -0.07 4.76
C GLU A 58 5.57 0.22 3.79
N PHE A 59 6.66 -0.53 3.91
CA PHE A 59 7.84 -0.35 3.06
C PHE A 59 7.49 -0.57 1.58
N ASN A 60 7.95 0.33 0.72
CA ASN A 60 7.59 0.34 -0.70
C ASN A 60 8.35 -0.66 -1.59
N GLY A 61 9.16 -1.55 -1.00
CA GLY A 61 9.97 -2.50 -1.76
C GLY A 61 11.21 -1.89 -2.43
N GLY A 62 11.51 -0.62 -2.15
CA GLY A 62 12.64 0.10 -2.74
C GLY A 62 12.28 0.89 -4.00
N SER A 63 11.03 0.94 -4.39
CA SER A 63 10.52 1.70 -5.54
C SER A 63 9.21 2.40 -5.17
N LYS A 64 8.94 3.53 -5.79
CA LYS A 64 7.72 4.30 -5.56
C LYS A 64 6.48 3.39 -5.68
N GLN A 65 5.61 3.44 -4.67
CA GLN A 65 4.38 2.68 -4.65
C GLN A 65 3.15 3.58 -4.70
N GLU A 66 2.06 3.01 -5.14
CA GLU A 66 0.71 3.56 -5.10
C GLU A 66 -0.26 2.50 -4.62
N PHE A 67 -1.42 2.92 -4.17
CA PHE A 67 -2.42 2.02 -3.62
C PHE A 67 -3.69 2.03 -4.44
N TYR A 68 -4.40 0.90 -4.35
CA TYR A 68 -5.75 0.73 -4.88
C TYR A 68 -6.61 0.04 -3.84
N VAL A 69 -7.80 0.54 -3.61
CA VAL A 69 -8.82 -0.17 -2.82
C VAL A 69 -9.62 -1.01 -3.79
N GLN A 70 -9.56 -2.32 -3.62
CA GLN A 70 -10.40 -3.26 -4.33
C GLN A 70 -11.64 -3.55 -3.50
N TYR A 71 -12.78 -3.76 -4.11
CA TYR A 71 -13.99 -4.05 -3.38
C TYR A 71 -15.02 -4.80 -4.22
N TRP A 72 -15.81 -5.64 -3.56
CA TRP A 72 -16.94 -6.35 -4.14
C TRP A 72 -17.91 -6.76 -3.05
N SER A 73 -19.18 -6.97 -3.41
CA SER A 73 -20.11 -7.62 -2.51
C SER A 73 -19.93 -9.15 -2.57
N ILE A 74 -20.27 -9.83 -1.49
CA ILE A 74 -20.15 -11.30 -1.44
C ILE A 74 -21.01 -12.02 -2.48
N SER A 75 -22.03 -11.35 -3.04
CA SER A 75 -22.89 -11.88 -4.08
C SER A 75 -22.44 -11.55 -5.51
N GLN A 76 -21.39 -10.75 -5.66
CA GLN A 76 -20.87 -10.36 -6.98
C GLN A 76 -19.72 -11.25 -7.41
N SER A 77 -19.67 -11.56 -8.69
CA SER A 77 -18.57 -12.33 -9.29
C SER A 77 -17.40 -11.47 -9.75
N SER A 78 -17.58 -10.14 -9.83
CA SER A 78 -16.57 -9.19 -10.29
C SER A 78 -16.26 -8.16 -9.21
N SER A 79 -14.99 -7.77 -9.13
CA SER A 79 -14.54 -6.73 -8.23
C SER A 79 -14.42 -5.38 -8.93
N MET A 80 -14.51 -4.32 -8.14
CA MET A 80 -14.26 -2.95 -8.54
C MET A 80 -12.92 -2.49 -7.98
N LEU A 81 -12.32 -1.50 -8.62
CA LEU A 81 -11.04 -0.93 -8.22
C LEU A 81 -11.15 0.59 -8.12
N SER A 82 -10.61 1.15 -7.05
CA SER A 82 -10.50 2.60 -6.90
C SER A 82 -9.52 3.19 -7.93
N PRO A 83 -9.54 4.50 -8.15
CA PRO A 83 -8.40 5.17 -8.78
C PRO A 83 -7.11 4.98 -7.98
N SER A 84 -5.97 5.25 -8.60
CA SER A 84 -4.69 5.23 -7.93
C SER A 84 -4.64 6.24 -6.78
N ILE A 85 -4.12 5.80 -5.64
CA ILE A 85 -3.94 6.62 -4.44
C ILE A 85 -2.45 6.70 -4.18
N PRO A 86 -1.86 7.91 -4.25
CA PRO A 86 -0.42 8.06 -4.04
C PRO A 86 -0.03 7.75 -2.61
N ASP A 87 1.16 7.18 -2.44
CA ASP A 87 1.73 6.95 -1.12
C ASP A 87 2.21 8.27 -0.51
N SER A 88 1.92 8.46 0.77
CA SER A 88 2.34 9.63 1.55
C SER A 88 3.62 9.38 2.36
N GLY A 89 4.21 8.20 2.24
CA GLY A 89 5.41 7.77 2.96
C GLY A 89 5.16 6.62 3.91
N SER A 90 6.24 5.93 4.27
CA SER A 90 6.20 4.79 5.19
C SER A 90 5.56 5.17 6.53
N ALA A 91 4.76 4.28 7.06
CA ALA A 91 4.00 4.43 8.31
C ALA A 91 2.92 5.54 8.29
N SER A 92 2.67 6.20 7.15
CA SER A 92 1.54 7.12 7.03
C SER A 92 0.21 6.36 6.99
N VAL A 93 -0.83 6.98 7.52
CA VAL A 93 -2.19 6.45 7.45
C VAL A 93 -2.90 7.10 6.28
N LEU A 94 -3.42 6.26 5.39
CA LEU A 94 -4.18 6.68 4.23
C LEU A 94 -5.65 6.27 4.37
N GLN A 95 -6.51 6.99 3.70
CA GLN A 95 -7.94 6.74 3.69
C GLN A 95 -8.49 6.90 2.29
N TYR A 96 -9.42 6.04 1.92
CA TYR A 96 -10.23 6.17 0.73
C TYR A 96 -11.68 5.84 1.04
N THR A 97 -12.59 6.65 0.52
CA THR A 97 -14.02 6.41 0.66
C THR A 97 -14.60 5.86 -0.63
N VAL A 98 -15.11 4.65 -0.56
CA VAL A 98 -15.84 4.01 -1.65
C VAL A 98 -17.29 4.48 -1.57
N ASN A 99 -17.83 4.96 -2.69
CA ASN A 99 -19.19 5.45 -2.78
C ASN A 99 -20.07 4.55 -3.66
N ASN A 100 -21.35 4.86 -3.71
CA ASN A 100 -22.34 4.17 -4.54
C ASN A 100 -22.48 2.68 -4.21
N LEU A 101 -22.32 2.33 -2.96
CA LEU A 101 -22.56 0.99 -2.47
C LEU A 101 -24.06 0.74 -2.26
N VAL A 102 -24.47 -0.50 -2.36
CA VAL A 102 -25.84 -0.92 -2.09
C VAL A 102 -26.04 -1.03 -0.57
N PRO A 103 -27.13 -0.51 -0.01
CA PRO A 103 -27.45 -0.69 1.41
C PRO A 103 -27.65 -2.16 1.81
N GLU A 104 -27.51 -2.45 3.08
CA GLU A 104 -27.76 -3.79 3.67
C GLU A 104 -26.98 -4.91 2.95
N THR A 105 -25.73 -4.60 2.55
CA THR A 105 -24.92 -5.50 1.73
C THR A 105 -23.55 -5.68 2.36
N ILE A 106 -23.07 -6.90 2.39
CA ILE A 106 -21.72 -7.22 2.87
C ILE A 106 -20.73 -6.98 1.73
N TYR A 107 -19.75 -6.14 1.99
CA TYR A 107 -18.64 -5.86 1.07
C TYR A 107 -17.31 -6.32 1.65
N ILE A 108 -16.42 -6.67 0.76
CA ILE A 108 -15.06 -7.12 1.07
C ILE A 108 -14.09 -6.10 0.48
N PHE A 109 -13.11 -5.69 1.29
CA PHE A 109 -12.15 -4.65 0.92
C PHE A 109 -10.71 -5.10 1.19
N PRO A 110 -9.95 -5.55 0.21
CA PRO A 110 -8.50 -5.58 0.28
C PRO A 110 -7.91 -4.27 -0.27
N VAL A 111 -6.68 -3.97 0.14
CA VAL A 111 -5.87 -2.88 -0.40
C VAL A 111 -4.69 -3.47 -1.16
N ILE A 112 -4.45 -2.98 -2.35
CA ILE A 112 -3.33 -3.36 -3.21
C ILE A 112 -2.27 -2.27 -3.11
N ALA A 113 -1.04 -2.64 -2.77
CA ALA A 113 0.13 -1.80 -2.93
C ALA A 113 0.86 -2.22 -4.21
N ARG A 114 1.19 -1.27 -5.06
CA ARG A 114 1.81 -1.50 -6.37
C ARG A 114 3.06 -0.66 -6.54
N ASN A 115 4.13 -1.28 -6.99
CA ASN A 115 5.33 -0.60 -7.49
C ASN A 115 5.74 -1.18 -8.86
N ASN A 116 6.91 -0.80 -9.37
CA ASN A 116 7.39 -1.28 -10.67
C ASN A 116 7.66 -2.80 -10.73
N VAL A 117 7.83 -3.45 -9.59
CA VAL A 117 8.09 -4.90 -9.54
C VAL A 117 6.79 -5.69 -9.54
N GLY A 118 5.75 -5.20 -8.86
CA GLY A 118 4.47 -5.89 -8.82
C GLY A 118 3.57 -5.43 -7.68
N ASP A 119 2.57 -6.23 -7.40
CA ASP A 119 1.52 -5.97 -6.44
C ASP A 119 1.69 -6.80 -5.16
N SER A 120 1.30 -6.21 -4.05
CA SER A 120 1.11 -6.90 -2.77
C SER A 120 -0.29 -6.61 -2.25
N LEU A 121 -1.01 -7.65 -1.87
CA LEU A 121 -2.39 -7.60 -1.47
C LEU A 121 -2.52 -7.73 0.04
N SER A 122 -3.23 -6.80 0.67
CA SER A 122 -3.53 -6.89 2.10
C SER A 122 -4.48 -8.05 2.42
N GLU A 123 -4.59 -8.37 3.70
CA GLU A 123 -5.73 -9.14 4.17
C GLU A 123 -7.01 -8.37 3.88
N SER A 124 -8.11 -9.11 3.70
CA SER A 124 -9.41 -8.50 3.42
C SER A 124 -10.13 -8.18 4.72
N MET A 125 -10.77 -7.02 4.77
CA MET A 125 -11.75 -6.69 5.80
C MET A 125 -13.13 -6.58 5.18
N THR A 126 -14.12 -6.90 5.97
CA THR A 126 -15.52 -6.85 5.54
C THR A 126 -16.29 -5.85 6.39
N CYS A 127 -17.29 -5.24 5.80
CA CYS A 127 -18.33 -4.54 6.54
C CYS A 127 -19.67 -4.65 5.83
N THR A 128 -20.73 -4.47 6.60
CA THR A 128 -22.09 -4.46 6.06
C THR A 128 -22.57 -3.01 6.02
N THR A 129 -23.03 -2.57 4.86
CA THR A 129 -23.63 -1.25 4.72
C THR A 129 -24.93 -1.16 5.50
N ASP A 130 -25.21 0.03 6.02
CA ASP A 130 -26.35 0.27 6.87
C ASP A 130 -27.66 0.19 6.12
N LYS A 131 -28.70 -0.04 6.88
CA LYS A 131 -30.07 0.00 6.39
C LYS A 131 -30.44 1.42 5.94
N ARG A 132 -31.13 1.51 4.83
CA ARG A 132 -31.68 2.79 4.39
C ARG A 132 -32.77 3.26 5.35
N MET A 133 -32.63 4.49 5.85
CA MET A 133 -33.65 5.09 6.68
C MET A 133 -34.74 5.71 5.81
N TYR A 134 -35.99 5.33 6.08
CA TYR A 134 -37.17 5.95 5.48
C TYR A 134 -37.83 6.83 6.51
N VAL A 135 -38.11 8.08 6.13
CA VAL A 135 -38.93 8.96 6.96
C VAL A 135 -40.40 8.69 6.57
N LEU A 136 -41.15 8.20 7.54
CA LEU A 136 -42.59 8.08 7.40
C LEU A 136 -43.23 9.48 7.58
N ILE A 137 -43.85 9.97 6.56
CA ILE A 137 -44.56 11.24 6.60
C ILE A 137 -46.06 10.94 6.86
#